data_197cb58629736495bad3a04e68a889ef
#
_entry.id   197cb58629736495bad3a04e68a889ef
#
_cell.length_a   1.000
_cell.length_b   1.000
_cell.length_c   1.000
_cell.angle_alpha   90.00
_cell.angle_beta   90.00
_cell.angle_gamma   90.00
#
_symmetry.space_group_name_H-M   'P 1'
#
loop_
_entity.id
_entity.type
_entity.pdbx_description
1 polymer ?
#
loop_
_entity_poly.entity_id
_entity_poly.type
_entity_poly.pdbx_seq_one_letter_code
_entity_poly.pdbx_strand_id
1 'polypeptide(L)'
;VQKSNRFLEALIDENILIKNTGYKGEMIIYFSYERMGDYFLSEYLLEKYRNVDKRDLVTKLQSDEKVTRYFQKEDDLSYNRGLINELFIKLANEFNIELFEVFPQFKNNYNMIYSFINSLVWRKDGSISKHTKCYISDNVIPYDAFRNNFLDVLLIKMPQKNHPLNIWALHKLLKQCNLGKRDFLWTQYISINNEKVFEIINWLFSNYKKLDEETAEKYMIFLTWIFSATNNKLRDLGT
;
A
#
# COMPACT_ATOMS: atom_id res chain seq x y z
N VAL A 1 1.53 -18.07 34.93
CA VAL A 1 2.07 -19.11 34.03
C VAL A 1 0.95 -20.03 33.53
N GLN A 2 0.07 -20.60 34.35
CA GLN A 2 -1.01 -21.52 33.90
C GLN A 2 -2.07 -20.86 32.99
N LYS A 3 -2.45 -19.60 33.23
CA LYS A 3 -3.40 -18.88 32.36
C LYS A 3 -2.83 -18.56 30.97
N SER A 4 -1.53 -18.28 30.87
CA SER A 4 -0.84 -17.99 29.59
C SER A 4 -0.78 -19.21 28.69
N ASN A 5 -0.56 -20.42 29.25
CA ASN A 5 -0.51 -21.65 28.46
C ASN A 5 -1.89 -22.01 27.86
N ARG A 6 -2.98 -21.85 28.62
CA ARG A 6 -4.35 -22.11 28.10
C ARG A 6 -4.74 -21.21 26.96
N PHE A 7 -4.33 -19.94 27.02
CA PHE A 7 -4.61 -18.99 25.92
C PHE A 7 -3.82 -19.37 24.66
N LEU A 8 -2.55 -19.75 24.82
CA LEU A 8 -1.71 -20.19 23.71
C LEU A 8 -2.26 -21.48 23.06
N GLU A 9 -2.68 -22.46 23.88
CA GLU A 9 -3.31 -23.69 23.42
C GLU A 9 -4.60 -23.37 22.62
N ALA A 10 -5.46 -22.50 23.13
CA ALA A 10 -6.67 -22.10 22.43
C ALA A 10 -6.37 -21.45 21.06
N LEU A 11 -5.33 -20.62 20.93
CA LEU A 11 -4.93 -20.02 19.66
C LEU A 11 -4.40 -21.07 18.65
N ILE A 12 -3.78 -22.15 19.15
CA ILE A 12 -3.32 -23.26 18.32
C ILE A 12 -4.52 -24.10 17.88
N ASP A 13 -5.44 -24.43 18.78
CA ASP A 13 -6.64 -25.22 18.48
C ASP A 13 -7.55 -24.51 17.45
N GLU A 14 -7.63 -23.19 17.51
CA GLU A 14 -8.36 -22.35 16.53
C GLU A 14 -7.57 -22.09 15.25
N ASN A 15 -6.41 -22.71 15.05
CA ASN A 15 -5.52 -22.52 13.90
C ASN A 15 -5.09 -21.07 13.65
N ILE A 16 -5.08 -20.23 14.67
CA ILE A 16 -4.51 -18.87 14.61
C ILE A 16 -2.99 -18.95 14.68
N LEU A 17 -2.49 -19.85 15.53
CA LEU A 17 -1.07 -20.19 15.64
C LEU A 17 -0.82 -21.61 15.18
N ILE A 18 0.33 -21.83 14.58
CA ILE A 18 0.84 -23.15 14.19
C ILE A 18 2.03 -23.48 15.09
N LYS A 19 2.02 -24.69 15.65
CA LYS A 19 3.13 -25.23 16.42
C LYS A 19 3.88 -26.24 15.55
N ASN A 20 5.19 -26.09 15.45
CA ASN A 20 6.04 -27.00 14.70
C ASN A 20 7.30 -27.33 15.50
N THR A 21 8.00 -28.39 15.12
CA THR A 21 9.28 -28.77 15.72
C THR A 21 10.39 -28.39 14.75
N GLY A 22 11.31 -27.54 15.18
CA GLY A 22 12.48 -27.16 14.42
C GLY A 22 13.54 -28.27 14.31
N TYR A 23 14.57 -28.04 13.49
CA TYR A 23 15.63 -29.03 13.21
C TYR A 23 16.42 -29.48 14.46
N LYS A 24 16.47 -28.67 15.50
CA LYS A 24 17.16 -28.96 16.77
C LYS A 24 16.22 -29.48 17.85
N GLY A 25 14.97 -29.84 17.50
CA GLY A 25 13.95 -30.27 18.43
C GLY A 25 13.28 -29.14 19.24
N GLU A 26 13.63 -27.88 18.95
CA GLU A 26 12.97 -26.72 19.55
C GLU A 26 11.53 -26.55 19.06
N MET A 27 10.66 -26.09 19.94
CA MET A 27 9.29 -25.75 19.58
C MET A 27 9.25 -24.38 18.94
N ILE A 28 8.76 -24.33 17.69
CA ILE A 28 8.55 -23.10 16.94
C ILE A 28 7.05 -22.84 16.87
N ILE A 29 6.64 -21.62 17.22
CA ILE A 29 5.26 -21.15 17.12
C ILE A 29 5.24 -19.93 16.21
N TYR A 30 4.35 -19.94 15.22
CA TYR A 30 4.18 -18.85 14.28
C TYR A 30 2.70 -18.67 13.92
N PHE A 31 2.33 -17.51 13.38
CA PHE A 31 0.98 -17.24 12.92
C PHE A 31 0.66 -18.04 11.64
N SER A 32 -0.55 -18.59 11.57
CA SER A 32 -1.04 -19.30 10.36
C SER A 32 -1.07 -18.40 9.14
N TYR A 33 -1.32 -17.10 9.35
CA TYR A 33 -1.27 -16.07 8.32
C TYR A 33 -0.07 -15.16 8.59
N GLU A 34 0.90 -15.18 7.70
CA GLU A 34 2.13 -14.38 7.78
C GLU A 34 1.83 -12.89 8.04
N ARG A 35 0.88 -12.34 7.31
CA ARG A 35 0.46 -10.94 7.47
C ARG A 35 -0.06 -10.60 8.86
N MET A 36 -0.67 -11.55 9.55
CA MET A 36 -1.09 -11.36 10.95
C MET A 36 0.13 -11.23 11.87
N GLY A 37 1.16 -12.04 11.63
CA GLY A 37 2.44 -11.95 12.34
C GLY A 37 3.10 -10.58 12.16
N ASP A 38 3.17 -10.11 10.92
CA ASP A 38 3.73 -8.79 10.59
C ASP A 38 2.95 -7.65 11.26
N TYR A 39 1.62 -7.74 11.25
CA TYR A 39 0.76 -6.77 11.93
C TYR A 39 1.04 -6.70 13.43
N PHE A 40 1.05 -7.85 14.14
CA PHE A 40 1.30 -7.86 15.58
C PHE A 40 2.73 -7.49 15.92
N LEU A 41 3.70 -7.88 15.10
CA LEU A 41 5.09 -7.46 15.28
C LEU A 41 5.24 -5.94 15.13
N SER A 42 4.62 -5.35 14.12
CA SER A 42 4.65 -3.90 13.95
C SER A 42 3.96 -3.16 15.11
N GLU A 43 2.84 -3.70 15.65
CA GLU A 43 2.20 -3.17 16.87
C GLU A 43 3.18 -3.21 18.05
N TYR A 44 3.77 -4.37 18.33
CA TYR A 44 4.72 -4.53 19.43
C TYR A 44 5.91 -3.55 19.32
N LEU A 45 6.44 -3.34 18.11
CA LEU A 45 7.56 -2.45 17.88
C LEU A 45 7.20 -0.98 18.12
N LEU A 46 5.95 -0.57 17.80
CA LEU A 46 5.52 0.81 17.85
C LEU A 46 4.75 1.21 19.12
N GLU A 47 4.24 0.24 19.90
CA GLU A 47 3.40 0.48 21.08
C GLU A 47 4.01 1.49 22.07
N LYS A 48 5.28 1.34 22.38
CA LYS A 48 5.97 2.22 23.33
C LYS A 48 6.16 3.66 22.85
N TYR A 49 5.90 3.92 21.58
CA TYR A 49 6.08 5.25 20.96
C TYR A 49 4.79 6.05 20.85
N ARG A 50 3.63 5.48 21.19
CA ARG A 50 2.32 6.16 21.01
C ARG A 50 2.21 7.52 21.72
N ASN A 51 2.97 7.72 22.80
CA ASN A 51 2.98 8.95 23.58
C ASN A 51 4.26 9.78 23.35
N VAL A 52 5.05 9.47 22.33
CA VAL A 52 6.30 10.19 22.03
C VAL A 52 6.02 11.34 21.08
N ASP A 53 6.64 12.51 21.35
CA ASP A 53 6.57 13.65 20.42
C ASP A 53 7.14 13.25 19.05
N LYS A 54 6.47 13.71 17.99
CA LYS A 54 6.86 13.40 16.61
C LYS A 54 8.31 13.76 16.31
N ARG A 55 8.83 14.86 16.91
CA ARG A 55 10.21 15.32 16.68
C ARG A 55 11.25 14.36 17.21
N ASP A 56 10.94 13.69 18.32
CA ASP A 56 11.84 12.72 18.94
C ASP A 56 11.67 11.31 18.38
N LEU A 57 10.52 11.04 17.77
CA LEU A 57 10.15 9.69 17.34
C LEU A 57 11.14 9.11 16.33
N VAL A 58 11.54 9.89 15.32
CA VAL A 58 12.50 9.44 14.30
C VAL A 58 13.81 9.01 14.95
N THR A 59 14.39 9.87 15.80
CA THR A 59 15.65 9.58 16.50
C THR A 59 15.54 8.36 17.40
N LYS A 60 14.42 8.20 18.11
CA LYS A 60 14.18 7.06 18.99
C LYS A 60 14.04 5.75 18.20
N LEU A 61 13.33 5.77 17.06
CA LEU A 61 13.23 4.61 16.19
C LEU A 61 14.58 4.21 15.58
N GLN A 62 15.41 5.19 15.18
CA GLN A 62 16.75 4.96 14.66
C GLN A 62 17.72 4.39 15.68
N SER A 63 17.51 4.65 16.96
CA SER A 63 18.35 4.14 18.07
C SER A 63 17.84 2.83 18.68
N ASP A 64 16.64 2.37 18.33
CA ASP A 64 16.06 1.16 18.88
C ASP A 64 16.54 -0.10 18.14
N GLU A 65 17.39 -0.90 18.79
CA GLU A 65 17.90 -2.16 18.25
C GLU A 65 16.80 -3.15 17.84
N LYS A 66 15.65 -3.13 18.53
CA LYS A 66 14.50 -3.98 18.17
C LYS A 66 13.90 -3.61 16.83
N VAL A 67 13.99 -2.34 16.43
CA VAL A 67 13.52 -1.85 15.13
C VAL A 67 14.63 -1.94 14.08
N THR A 68 15.83 -1.41 14.40
CA THR A 68 16.94 -1.30 13.44
C THR A 68 17.48 -2.63 12.97
N ARG A 69 17.32 -3.73 13.73
CA ARG A 69 17.74 -5.06 13.29
C ARG A 69 17.07 -5.53 11.99
N TYR A 70 15.92 -4.98 11.62
CA TYR A 70 15.21 -5.29 10.37
C TYR A 70 15.66 -4.40 9.20
N PHE A 71 16.60 -3.48 9.45
CA PHE A 71 17.07 -2.47 8.50
C PHE A 71 18.61 -2.35 8.48
N GLN A 72 19.34 -3.44 8.72
CA GLN A 72 20.81 -3.39 8.78
C GLN A 72 21.42 -3.40 7.37
N LYS A 73 20.82 -4.12 6.44
CA LYS A 73 21.27 -4.27 5.06
C LYS A 73 20.11 -4.38 4.08
N GLU A 74 20.37 -4.27 2.80
CA GLU A 74 19.34 -4.30 1.75
C GLU A 74 18.56 -5.62 1.69
N ASP A 75 19.21 -6.76 1.94
CA ASP A 75 18.57 -8.07 1.96
C ASP A 75 17.49 -8.15 3.04
N ASP A 76 17.68 -7.49 4.18
CA ASP A 76 16.69 -7.47 5.26
C ASP A 76 15.36 -6.89 4.80
N LEU A 77 15.38 -5.93 3.87
CA LEU A 77 14.16 -5.33 3.29
C LEU A 77 13.36 -6.32 2.45
N SER A 78 14.04 -7.27 1.80
CA SER A 78 13.38 -8.33 1.03
C SER A 78 12.75 -9.37 1.95
N TYR A 79 13.49 -9.83 2.97
CA TYR A 79 13.02 -10.84 3.91
C TYR A 79 11.88 -10.34 4.82
N ASN A 80 11.90 -9.05 5.18
CA ASN A 80 10.93 -8.46 6.12
C ASN A 80 9.88 -7.59 5.40
N ARG A 81 9.58 -7.86 4.12
CA ARG A 81 8.68 -7.04 3.29
C ARG A 81 7.31 -6.81 3.94
N GLY A 82 6.71 -7.84 4.52
CA GLY A 82 5.41 -7.74 5.17
C GLY A 82 5.45 -6.80 6.37
N LEU A 83 6.44 -6.95 7.26
CA LEU A 83 6.66 -6.05 8.38
C LEU A 83 6.90 -4.59 7.92
N ILE A 84 7.72 -4.40 6.88
CA ILE A 84 8.02 -3.07 6.33
C ILE A 84 6.74 -2.42 5.79
N ASN A 85 5.89 -3.18 5.11
CA ASN A 85 4.59 -2.72 4.65
C ASN A 85 3.70 -2.26 5.81
N GLU A 86 3.58 -3.06 6.88
CA GLU A 86 2.81 -2.70 8.07
C GLU A 86 3.40 -1.48 8.80
N LEU A 87 4.73 -1.36 8.88
CA LEU A 87 5.38 -0.17 9.45
C LEU A 87 5.08 1.09 8.63
N PHE A 88 5.07 1.02 7.29
CA PHE A 88 4.65 2.14 6.45
C PHE A 88 3.20 2.56 6.73
N ILE A 89 2.29 1.59 6.90
CA ILE A 89 0.88 1.86 7.20
C ILE A 89 0.74 2.56 8.56
N LYS A 90 1.34 1.97 9.60
CA LYS A 90 1.17 2.45 10.99
C LYS A 90 1.87 3.77 11.24
N LEU A 91 3.12 3.94 10.81
CA LEU A 91 3.84 5.20 10.97
C LEU A 91 3.13 6.37 10.28
N ALA A 92 2.59 6.13 9.08
CA ALA A 92 1.81 7.16 8.40
C ALA A 92 0.47 7.44 9.08
N ASN A 93 -0.27 6.40 9.49
CA ASN A 93 -1.63 6.52 10.03
C ASN A 93 -1.67 7.06 11.46
N GLU A 94 -0.69 6.71 12.30
CA GLU A 94 -0.69 7.02 13.74
C GLU A 94 0.22 8.21 14.06
N PHE A 95 1.35 8.34 13.36
CA PHE A 95 2.36 9.36 13.67
C PHE A 95 2.55 10.40 12.56
N ASN A 96 1.94 10.20 11.38
CA ASN A 96 2.13 11.03 10.19
C ASN A 96 3.63 11.19 9.83
N ILE A 97 4.36 10.09 9.89
CA ILE A 97 5.77 9.95 9.52
C ILE A 97 5.90 8.86 8.46
N GLU A 98 6.79 9.06 7.51
CA GLU A 98 7.12 8.06 6.51
C GLU A 98 8.31 7.21 6.95
N LEU A 99 8.28 5.91 6.68
CA LEU A 99 9.38 5.01 7.06
C LEU A 99 10.72 5.39 6.42
N PHE A 100 10.69 5.99 5.22
CA PHE A 100 11.90 6.50 4.57
C PHE A 100 12.47 7.79 5.23
N GLU A 101 11.71 8.44 6.12
CA GLU A 101 12.23 9.52 6.96
C GLU A 101 13.00 8.93 8.16
N VAL A 102 12.61 7.75 8.61
CA VAL A 102 13.30 7.01 9.67
C VAL A 102 14.57 6.35 9.13
N PHE A 103 14.52 5.74 7.94
CA PHE A 103 15.63 5.03 7.31
C PHE A 103 15.98 5.63 5.94
N PRO A 104 16.54 6.88 5.89
CA PRO A 104 16.78 7.58 4.64
C PRO A 104 17.81 6.90 3.72
N GLN A 105 18.71 6.07 4.27
CA GLN A 105 19.68 5.28 3.50
C GLN A 105 19.02 4.28 2.54
N PHE A 106 17.78 3.83 2.85
CA PHE A 106 17.03 2.91 2.00
C PHE A 106 15.96 3.59 1.15
N LYS A 107 15.89 4.92 1.15
CA LYS A 107 14.84 5.69 0.47
C LYS A 107 14.67 5.28 -1.01
N ASN A 108 15.75 4.97 -1.70
CA ASN A 108 15.76 4.61 -3.12
C ASN A 108 15.84 3.09 -3.37
N ASN A 109 15.78 2.28 -2.31
CA ASN A 109 15.83 0.83 -2.45
C ASN A 109 14.52 0.30 -3.05
N TYR A 110 14.61 -0.67 -3.97
CA TYR A 110 13.47 -1.26 -4.68
C TYR A 110 12.38 -1.79 -3.72
N ASN A 111 12.77 -2.57 -2.71
CA ASN A 111 11.82 -3.16 -1.77
C ASN A 111 11.15 -2.12 -0.87
N MET A 112 11.89 -1.06 -0.51
CA MET A 112 11.34 0.08 0.24
C MET A 112 10.26 0.80 -0.58
N ILE A 113 10.53 1.13 -1.85
CA ILE A 113 9.57 1.81 -2.75
C ILE A 113 8.36 0.92 -2.99
N TYR A 114 8.57 -0.38 -3.23
CA TYR A 114 7.49 -1.33 -3.46
C TYR A 114 6.57 -1.47 -2.24
N SER A 115 7.14 -1.61 -1.04
CA SER A 115 6.37 -1.68 0.22
C SER A 115 5.63 -0.37 0.50
N PHE A 116 6.26 0.77 0.22
CA PHE A 116 5.59 2.08 0.29
C PHE A 116 4.34 2.12 -0.59
N ILE A 117 4.43 1.73 -1.87
CA ILE A 117 3.29 1.75 -2.80
C ILE A 117 2.17 0.83 -2.29
N ASN A 118 2.50 -0.41 -1.87
CA ASN A 118 1.53 -1.36 -1.34
C ASN A 118 0.83 -0.84 -0.09
N SER A 119 1.55 -0.11 0.77
CA SER A 119 0.98 0.48 1.98
C SER A 119 -0.11 1.51 1.69
N LEU A 120 -0.03 2.23 0.56
CA LEU A 120 -0.99 3.28 0.19
C LEU A 120 -2.44 2.78 0.09
N VAL A 121 -2.63 1.49 -0.25
CA VAL A 121 -3.97 0.87 -0.30
C VAL A 121 -4.64 0.86 1.07
N TRP A 122 -3.86 0.75 2.15
CA TRP A 122 -4.36 0.56 3.51
C TRP A 122 -4.28 1.81 4.38
N ARG A 123 -3.75 2.90 3.82
CA ARG A 123 -3.61 4.16 4.55
C ARG A 123 -4.93 4.90 4.66
N LYS A 124 -5.10 5.60 5.77
CA LYS A 124 -6.20 6.54 6.01
C LYS A 124 -6.02 7.82 5.18
N ASP A 125 -7.11 8.48 4.89
CA ASP A 125 -7.12 9.70 4.06
C ASP A 125 -6.17 10.78 4.60
N GLY A 126 -6.18 11.01 5.90
CA GLY A 126 -5.33 12.01 6.57
C GLY A 126 -3.84 11.68 6.62
N SER A 127 -3.44 10.45 6.28
CA SER A 127 -2.04 10.02 6.33
C SER A 127 -1.25 10.29 5.04
N ILE A 128 -1.92 10.78 3.98
CA ILE A 128 -1.28 11.14 2.72
C ILE A 128 -0.75 12.57 2.80
N SER A 129 0.44 12.71 3.37
CA SER A 129 1.10 13.98 3.64
C SER A 129 1.70 14.64 2.39
N LYS A 130 2.26 15.83 2.55
CA LYS A 130 3.08 16.47 1.51
C LYS A 130 4.33 15.62 1.19
N HIS A 131 4.97 15.02 2.20
CA HIS A 131 6.14 14.15 2.02
C HIS A 131 5.78 12.90 1.22
N THR A 132 4.63 12.27 1.50
CA THR A 132 4.09 11.17 0.70
C THR A 132 3.95 11.56 -0.76
N LYS A 133 3.35 12.72 -1.06
CA LYS A 133 3.14 13.20 -2.43
C LYS A 133 4.44 13.52 -3.15
N CYS A 134 5.40 14.15 -2.48
CA CYS A 134 6.73 14.40 -3.04
C CYS A 134 7.45 13.07 -3.35
N TYR A 135 7.40 12.11 -2.43
CA TYR A 135 8.02 10.82 -2.64
C TYR A 135 7.42 10.06 -3.84
N ILE A 136 6.11 10.11 -4.01
CA ILE A 136 5.42 9.54 -5.20
C ILE A 136 5.95 10.21 -6.48
N SER A 137 6.04 11.54 -6.49
CA SER A 137 6.51 12.30 -7.66
C SER A 137 7.95 11.98 -8.05
N ASP A 138 8.83 11.85 -7.06
CA ASP A 138 10.26 11.76 -7.25
C ASP A 138 10.76 10.30 -7.42
N ASN A 139 10.13 9.34 -6.74
CA ASN A 139 10.62 7.97 -6.65
C ASN A 139 9.68 6.91 -7.23
N VAL A 140 8.43 7.25 -7.53
CA VAL A 140 7.45 6.28 -8.05
C VAL A 140 7.11 6.56 -9.51
N ILE A 141 6.63 7.78 -9.81
CA ILE A 141 6.14 8.13 -11.15
C ILE A 141 7.21 8.03 -12.24
N PRO A 142 8.50 8.38 -12.02
CA PRO A 142 9.51 8.32 -13.06
C PRO A 142 9.86 6.89 -13.51
N TYR A 143 9.60 5.87 -12.70
CA TYR A 143 10.03 4.49 -12.94
C TYR A 143 8.86 3.58 -13.29
N ASP A 144 8.89 2.93 -14.45
CA ASP A 144 7.80 2.10 -15.00
C ASP A 144 7.37 0.99 -14.05
N ALA A 145 8.34 0.31 -13.43
CA ALA A 145 8.09 -0.79 -12.51
C ALA A 145 7.25 -0.36 -11.27
N PHE A 146 7.44 0.86 -10.79
CA PHE A 146 6.73 1.39 -9.64
C PHE A 146 5.45 2.12 -10.02
N ARG A 147 5.48 2.83 -11.14
CA ARG A 147 4.36 3.60 -11.65
C ARG A 147 3.12 2.76 -11.91
N ASN A 148 3.30 1.59 -12.54
CA ASN A 148 2.18 0.70 -12.83
C ASN A 148 1.50 0.19 -11.54
N ASN A 149 2.28 -0.18 -10.52
CA ASN A 149 1.74 -0.54 -9.22
C ASN A 149 1.03 0.64 -8.53
N PHE A 150 1.53 1.85 -8.71
CA PHE A 150 0.87 3.05 -8.18
C PHE A 150 -0.45 3.35 -8.91
N LEU A 151 -0.52 3.13 -10.22
CA LEU A 151 -1.78 3.24 -10.97
C LEU A 151 -2.81 2.22 -10.49
N ASP A 152 -2.40 0.99 -10.13
CA ASP A 152 -3.28 0.02 -9.47
C ASP A 152 -3.86 0.59 -8.15
N VAL A 153 -3.03 1.23 -7.33
CA VAL A 153 -3.49 1.89 -6.09
C VAL A 153 -4.53 2.98 -6.40
N LEU A 154 -4.28 3.81 -7.41
CA LEU A 154 -5.23 4.86 -7.82
C LEU A 154 -6.56 4.27 -8.27
N LEU A 155 -6.56 3.14 -9.01
CA LEU A 155 -7.81 2.46 -9.40
C LEU A 155 -8.56 1.89 -8.19
N ILE A 156 -7.86 1.28 -7.23
CA ILE A 156 -8.47 0.76 -6.00
C ILE A 156 -9.08 1.89 -5.17
N LYS A 157 -8.40 3.05 -5.10
CA LYS A 157 -8.85 4.22 -4.33
C LYS A 157 -9.83 5.11 -5.09
N MET A 158 -10.01 4.89 -6.39
CA MET A 158 -10.80 5.72 -7.30
C MET A 158 -12.18 6.11 -6.75
N PRO A 159 -13.01 5.18 -6.20
CA PRO A 159 -14.37 5.50 -5.77
C PRO A 159 -14.43 6.19 -4.39
N GLN A 160 -13.34 6.23 -3.63
CA GLN A 160 -13.35 6.77 -2.27
C GLN A 160 -13.56 8.29 -2.28
N LYS A 161 -14.56 8.77 -1.53
CA LYS A 161 -15.02 10.17 -1.60
C LYS A 161 -13.94 11.18 -1.26
N ASN A 162 -13.32 11.05 -0.12
CA ASN A 162 -12.39 12.06 0.42
C ASN A 162 -10.92 11.64 0.31
N HIS A 163 -10.63 10.50 -0.32
CA HIS A 163 -9.26 10.01 -0.36
C HIS A 163 -8.38 10.83 -1.30
N PRO A 164 -7.20 11.32 -0.85
CA PRO A 164 -6.30 12.14 -1.68
C PRO A 164 -5.77 11.46 -2.95
N LEU A 165 -5.84 10.11 -2.99
CA LEU A 165 -5.44 9.28 -4.14
C LEU A 165 -6.64 8.72 -4.91
N ASN A 166 -7.81 9.35 -4.85
CA ASN A 166 -8.98 8.97 -5.63
C ASN A 166 -8.84 9.35 -7.11
N ILE A 167 -9.93 9.23 -7.88
CA ILE A 167 -9.95 9.54 -9.32
C ILE A 167 -9.43 10.95 -9.66
N TRP A 168 -9.63 11.92 -8.76
CA TRP A 168 -9.14 13.29 -8.98
C TRP A 168 -7.61 13.36 -8.99
N ALA A 169 -6.92 12.49 -8.23
CA ALA A 169 -5.46 12.39 -8.30
C ALA A 169 -5.00 11.86 -9.66
N LEU A 170 -5.67 10.80 -10.15
CA LEU A 170 -5.43 10.28 -11.49
C LEU A 170 -5.72 11.33 -12.57
N HIS A 171 -6.87 11.99 -12.51
CA HIS A 171 -7.26 13.05 -13.44
C HIS A 171 -6.22 14.17 -13.48
N LYS A 172 -5.78 14.64 -12.32
CA LYS A 172 -4.74 15.68 -12.21
C LYS A 172 -3.42 15.22 -12.83
N LEU A 173 -2.99 13.98 -12.53
CA LEU A 173 -1.77 13.41 -13.08
C LEU A 173 -1.82 13.38 -14.62
N LEU A 174 -2.89 12.84 -15.20
CA LEU A 174 -3.03 12.69 -16.65
C LEU A 174 -3.24 14.04 -17.35
N LYS A 175 -3.95 14.98 -16.73
CA LYS A 175 -4.15 16.33 -17.26
C LYS A 175 -2.87 17.15 -17.37
N GLN A 176 -1.92 16.92 -16.46
CA GLN A 176 -0.61 17.60 -16.49
C GLN A 176 0.37 17.01 -17.52
N CYS A 177 0.07 15.83 -18.08
CA CYS A 177 0.90 15.21 -19.10
C CYS A 177 0.59 15.79 -20.48
N ASN A 178 1.63 15.98 -21.32
CA ASN A 178 1.43 16.12 -22.76
C ASN A 178 0.92 14.80 -23.35
N LEU A 179 0.46 14.81 -24.60
CA LEU A 179 -0.18 13.67 -25.25
C LEU A 179 0.72 12.41 -25.20
N GLY A 180 1.97 12.51 -25.66
CA GLY A 180 2.88 11.36 -25.68
C GLY A 180 3.18 10.77 -24.30
N LYS A 181 3.37 11.63 -23.29
CA LYS A 181 3.56 11.18 -21.91
C LYS A 181 2.29 10.53 -21.32
N ARG A 182 1.12 11.03 -21.68
CA ARG A 182 -0.16 10.46 -21.29
C ARG A 182 -0.38 9.08 -21.90
N ASP A 183 -0.10 8.93 -23.19
CA ASP A 183 -0.19 7.66 -23.89
C ASP A 183 0.75 6.63 -23.27
N PHE A 184 1.97 7.03 -22.97
CA PHE A 184 2.96 6.18 -22.31
C PHE A 184 2.54 5.79 -20.88
N LEU A 185 1.98 6.73 -20.11
CA LEU A 185 1.55 6.47 -18.73
C LEU A 185 0.25 5.67 -18.66
N TRP A 186 -0.76 6.08 -19.42
CA TRP A 186 -2.12 5.60 -19.24
C TRP A 186 -2.53 4.58 -20.30
N THR A 187 -2.36 4.90 -21.58
CA THR A 187 -2.78 3.98 -22.65
C THR A 187 -2.01 2.68 -22.61
N GLN A 188 -0.70 2.72 -22.34
CA GLN A 188 0.11 1.53 -22.18
C GLN A 188 -0.32 0.73 -20.94
N TYR A 189 -0.55 1.40 -19.82
CA TYR A 189 -0.99 0.75 -18.58
C TYR A 189 -2.33 0.02 -18.78
N ILE A 190 -3.35 0.67 -19.34
CA ILE A 190 -4.67 0.02 -19.56
C ILE A 190 -4.61 -1.08 -20.63
N SER A 191 -3.70 -1.01 -21.58
CA SER A 191 -3.51 -2.07 -22.58
C SER A 191 -2.91 -3.33 -21.96
N ILE A 192 -1.99 -3.18 -21.00
CA ILE A 192 -1.38 -4.31 -20.28
C ILE A 192 -2.35 -4.87 -19.23
N ASN A 193 -3.12 -4.02 -18.56
CA ASN A 193 -4.03 -4.36 -17.48
C ASN A 193 -5.50 -4.34 -17.93
N ASN A 194 -5.77 -4.68 -19.18
CA ASN A 194 -7.09 -4.61 -19.78
C ASN A 194 -8.14 -5.40 -19.00
N GLU A 195 -7.81 -6.60 -18.49
CA GLU A 195 -8.73 -7.43 -17.70
C GLU A 195 -9.24 -6.69 -16.45
N LYS A 196 -8.34 -6.06 -15.69
CA LYS A 196 -8.73 -5.26 -14.51
C LYS A 196 -9.66 -4.11 -14.87
N VAL A 197 -9.36 -3.44 -15.99
CA VAL A 197 -10.19 -2.34 -16.48
C VAL A 197 -11.56 -2.83 -16.93
N PHE A 198 -11.62 -3.99 -17.62
CA PHE A 198 -12.87 -4.64 -18.00
C PHE A 198 -13.71 -5.02 -16.79
N GLU A 199 -13.12 -5.57 -15.74
CA GLU A 199 -13.82 -5.90 -14.49
C GLU A 199 -14.46 -4.65 -13.87
N ILE A 200 -13.74 -3.53 -13.81
CA ILE A 200 -14.28 -2.26 -13.31
C ILE A 200 -15.45 -1.78 -14.16
N ILE A 201 -15.32 -1.82 -15.49
CA ILE A 201 -16.39 -1.39 -16.41
C ILE A 201 -17.62 -2.31 -16.27
N ASN A 202 -17.46 -3.62 -16.27
CA ASN A 202 -18.53 -4.59 -16.11
C ASN A 202 -19.25 -4.42 -14.75
N TRP A 203 -18.46 -4.19 -13.68
CA TRP A 203 -19.04 -3.91 -12.38
C TRP A 203 -19.87 -2.61 -12.41
N LEU A 204 -19.36 -1.57 -13.06
CA LEU A 204 -20.08 -0.30 -13.21
C LEU A 204 -21.40 -0.50 -13.96
N PHE A 205 -21.43 -1.19 -15.09
CA PHE A 205 -22.65 -1.50 -15.85
C PHE A 205 -23.67 -2.27 -15.01
N SER A 206 -23.21 -3.17 -14.15
CA SER A 206 -24.09 -3.94 -13.29
C SER A 206 -24.66 -3.14 -12.11
N ASN A 207 -23.99 -2.05 -11.71
CA ASN A 207 -24.30 -1.35 -10.46
C ASN A 207 -24.62 0.15 -10.61
N TYR A 208 -24.56 0.74 -11.81
CA TYR A 208 -24.67 2.20 -12.00
C TYR A 208 -25.94 2.82 -11.38
N LYS A 209 -27.07 2.09 -11.41
CA LYS A 209 -28.34 2.54 -10.81
C LYS A 209 -28.32 2.64 -9.29
N LYS A 210 -27.34 2.03 -8.63
CA LYS A 210 -27.18 2.00 -7.17
C LYS A 210 -26.15 3.02 -6.68
N LEU A 211 -25.46 3.69 -7.60
CA LEU A 211 -24.40 4.64 -7.25
C LEU A 211 -25.05 5.96 -6.79
N ASP A 212 -24.47 6.56 -5.76
CA ASP A 212 -24.76 7.96 -5.44
C ASP A 212 -24.08 8.88 -6.48
N GLU A 213 -24.59 10.11 -6.57
CA GLU A 213 -24.17 11.10 -7.59
C GLU A 213 -22.64 11.34 -7.58
N GLU A 214 -22.04 11.50 -6.41
CA GLU A 214 -20.62 11.74 -6.26
C GLU A 214 -19.77 10.55 -6.73
N THR A 215 -20.19 9.34 -6.43
CA THR A 215 -19.52 8.12 -6.91
C THR A 215 -19.70 7.94 -8.41
N ALA A 216 -20.88 8.23 -8.94
CA ALA A 216 -21.15 8.21 -10.37
C ALA A 216 -20.25 9.19 -11.13
N GLU A 217 -20.09 10.43 -10.64
CA GLU A 217 -19.17 11.42 -11.21
C GLU A 217 -17.74 10.89 -11.33
N LYS A 218 -17.25 10.23 -10.29
CA LYS A 218 -15.90 9.63 -10.28
C LYS A 218 -15.73 8.58 -11.38
N TYR A 219 -16.72 7.71 -11.54
CA TYR A 219 -16.69 6.72 -12.62
C TYR A 219 -16.83 7.36 -14.01
N MET A 220 -17.58 8.44 -14.16
CA MET A 220 -17.65 9.19 -15.42
C MET A 220 -16.29 9.78 -15.82
N ILE A 221 -15.53 10.30 -14.85
CA ILE A 221 -14.16 10.79 -15.11
C ILE A 221 -13.26 9.62 -15.52
N PHE A 222 -13.37 8.47 -14.85
CA PHE A 222 -12.62 7.27 -15.23
C PHE A 222 -12.93 6.85 -16.68
N LEU A 223 -14.20 6.73 -17.02
CA LEU A 223 -14.64 6.38 -18.39
C LEU A 223 -14.13 7.39 -19.43
N THR A 224 -14.14 8.68 -19.13
CA THR A 224 -13.58 9.70 -20.02
C THR A 224 -12.11 9.42 -20.37
N TRP A 225 -11.30 8.97 -19.39
CA TRP A 225 -9.93 8.58 -19.63
C TRP A 225 -9.80 7.26 -20.40
N ILE A 226 -10.73 6.32 -20.22
CA ILE A 226 -10.78 5.08 -21.01
C ILE A 226 -11.11 5.40 -22.48
N PHE A 227 -12.12 6.24 -22.74
CA PHE A 227 -12.49 6.67 -24.11
C PHE A 227 -11.39 7.44 -24.82
N SER A 228 -10.56 8.16 -24.10
CA SER A 228 -9.42 8.88 -24.67
C SER A 228 -8.26 7.96 -25.07
N ALA A 229 -8.31 6.69 -24.72
CA ALA A 229 -7.25 5.74 -25.03
C ALA A 229 -7.39 5.16 -26.45
N THR A 230 -6.25 4.77 -27.03
CA THR A 230 -6.20 4.21 -28.41
C THR A 230 -6.67 2.75 -28.48
N ASN A 231 -6.95 2.10 -27.36
CA ASN A 231 -7.43 0.71 -27.31
C ASN A 231 -8.91 0.63 -27.74
N ASN A 232 -9.16 0.18 -28.98
CA ASN A 232 -10.50 0.08 -29.56
C ASN A 232 -11.43 -0.83 -28.75
N LYS A 233 -10.93 -1.98 -28.26
CA LYS A 233 -11.76 -2.92 -27.48
C LYS A 233 -12.30 -2.28 -26.19
N LEU A 234 -11.50 -1.46 -25.53
CA LEU A 234 -11.93 -0.77 -24.30
C LEU A 234 -12.90 0.37 -24.62
N ARG A 235 -12.71 1.08 -25.73
CA ARG A 235 -13.65 2.12 -26.17
C ARG A 235 -15.03 1.55 -26.52
N ASP A 236 -15.05 0.44 -27.27
CA ASP A 236 -16.29 -0.18 -27.76
C ASP A 236 -17.15 -0.77 -26.64
N LEU A 237 -16.55 -1.12 -25.50
CA LEU A 237 -17.29 -1.56 -24.31
C LEU A 237 -17.97 -0.42 -23.53
N GLY A 238 -17.53 0.78 -23.70
CA GLY A 238 -18.09 1.94 -23.01
C GLY A 238 -19.17 2.69 -23.79
N THR A 239 -19.42 2.27 -25.01
CA THR A 239 -20.51 2.79 -25.84
C THR A 239 -21.73 1.90 -25.78
#